data_5f10d11425c8960c0f3a901da55e15c8
#
_entry.id   5f10d11425c8960c0f3a901da55e15c8
#
_cell.length_a   1.000
_cell.length_b   1.000
_cell.length_c   1.000
_cell.angle_alpha   90.00
_cell.angle_beta   90.00
_cell.angle_gamma   90.00
#
_symmetry.space_group_name_H-M   'P 1'
#
loop_
_entity.id
_entity.type
_entity.pdbx_description
1 polymer ?
#
loop_
_entity_poly.entity_id
_entity_poly.type
_entity_poly.pdbx_seq_one_letter_code
_entity_poly.pdbx_strand_id
1 'polypeptide(L)'
;PIPTFYKRLQAGQGCFCSDTVRDFLDMSDFLELMDRVMDSGAPSGIYNISTGEGHTIKEIFDIVVSHLGLRLDEPVPIVPPGDDDVPAVVLDPSETERRLDWQAKIGFEETIRRMLAWYDEYGVTDVYSHLKAGLGQASRGE
;
A
#
# COMPACT_ATOMS: atom_id res chain seq x y z
N PRO A 1 3.24 -2.84 -2.83
CA PRO A 1 2.43 -3.85 -3.54
C PRO A 1 1.64 -3.26 -4.71
N ILE A 2 1.04 -2.04 -4.59
CA ILE A 2 0.11 -1.45 -5.56
C ILE A 2 0.66 -1.46 -7.00
N PRO A 3 1.83 -0.86 -7.32
CA PRO A 3 2.33 -0.85 -8.69
C PRO A 3 2.67 -2.26 -9.21
N THR A 4 3.06 -3.17 -8.32
CA THR A 4 3.33 -4.56 -8.67
C THR A 4 2.04 -5.28 -9.11
N PHE A 5 0.96 -5.15 -8.34
CA PHE A 5 -0.34 -5.72 -8.70
C PHE A 5 -0.85 -5.14 -10.01
N TYR A 6 -0.82 -3.81 -10.14
CA TYR A 6 -1.26 -3.11 -11.34
C TYR A 6 -0.56 -3.65 -12.60
N LYS A 7 0.78 -3.68 -12.62
CA LYS A 7 1.53 -4.17 -13.78
C LYS A 7 1.34 -5.66 -14.07
N ARG A 8 1.37 -6.49 -13.02
CA ARG A 8 1.23 -7.95 -13.21
C ARG A 8 -0.15 -8.31 -13.72
N LEU A 9 -1.20 -7.72 -13.18
CA LEU A 9 -2.57 -7.97 -13.61
C LEU A 9 -2.81 -7.46 -15.03
N GLN A 10 -2.30 -6.29 -15.42
CA GLN A 10 -2.35 -5.83 -16.81
C GLN A 10 -1.62 -6.77 -17.77
N ALA A 11 -0.57 -7.41 -17.34
CA ALA A 11 0.20 -8.38 -18.12
C ALA A 11 -0.38 -9.80 -18.08
N GLY A 12 -1.53 -10.03 -17.44
CA GLY A 12 -2.13 -11.35 -17.27
C GLY A 12 -1.30 -12.32 -16.41
N GLN A 13 -0.44 -11.78 -15.54
CA GLN A 13 0.43 -12.58 -14.68
C GLN A 13 -0.22 -12.82 -13.31
N GLY A 14 0.02 -14.02 -12.74
CA GLY A 14 -0.46 -14.37 -11.41
C GLY A 14 0.12 -13.48 -10.31
N CYS A 15 -0.70 -13.25 -9.27
CA CYS A 15 -0.33 -12.52 -8.07
C CYS A 15 -0.55 -13.38 -6.83
N PHE A 16 -0.01 -12.94 -5.71
CA PHE A 16 -0.36 -13.43 -4.38
C PHE A 16 -0.37 -12.25 -3.40
N CYS A 17 -1.09 -12.37 -2.30
CA CYS A 17 -1.12 -11.38 -1.23
C CYS A 17 -0.38 -11.93 0.00
N SER A 18 0.45 -11.11 0.62
CA SER A 18 0.97 -11.40 1.95
C SER A 18 -0.16 -11.21 2.97
N ASP A 19 -0.27 -12.11 3.95
CA ASP A 19 -1.22 -11.97 5.06
C ASP A 19 -0.69 -10.95 6.08
N THR A 20 -0.67 -9.71 5.65
CA THR A 20 -0.16 -8.60 6.45
C THR A 20 -1.10 -7.41 6.41
N VAL A 21 -1.05 -6.60 7.49
CA VAL A 21 -1.82 -5.38 7.67
C VAL A 21 -0.89 -4.18 7.69
N ARG A 22 -1.24 -3.14 6.95
CA ARG A 22 -0.50 -1.87 6.86
C ARG A 22 -1.44 -0.68 6.92
N ASP A 23 -0.91 0.44 7.36
CA ASP A 23 -1.55 1.75 7.28
C ASP A 23 -1.12 2.44 5.98
N PHE A 24 -2.07 3.10 5.31
CA PHE A 24 -1.85 3.75 4.02
C PHE A 24 -2.29 5.20 4.08
N LEU A 25 -1.34 6.10 4.05
CA LEU A 25 -1.57 7.53 4.07
C LEU A 25 -1.49 8.12 2.66
N ASP A 26 -2.43 8.99 2.31
CA ASP A 26 -2.37 9.74 1.05
C ASP A 26 -1.24 10.77 1.08
N MET A 27 -0.55 10.90 -0.04
CA MET A 27 0.57 11.84 -0.16
C MET A 27 0.13 13.29 0.02
N SER A 28 -1.10 13.65 -0.35
CA SER A 28 -1.62 15.00 -0.18
C SER A 28 -1.79 15.36 1.30
N ASP A 29 -2.25 14.41 2.12
CA ASP A 29 -2.34 14.59 3.57
C ASP A 29 -0.95 14.73 4.21
N PHE A 30 0.00 13.92 3.75
CA PHE A 30 1.39 14.05 4.20
C PHE A 30 1.99 15.42 3.85
N LEU A 31 1.78 15.91 2.62
CA LEU A 31 2.29 17.21 2.19
C LEU A 31 1.63 18.37 2.95
N GLU A 32 0.32 18.30 3.22
CA GLU A 32 -0.35 19.29 4.07
C GLU A 32 0.28 19.38 5.46
N LEU A 33 0.62 18.24 6.06
CA LEU A 33 1.33 18.23 7.33
C LEU A 33 2.72 18.85 7.23
N MET A 34 3.47 18.55 6.16
CA MET A 34 4.80 19.12 5.95
C MET A 34 4.73 20.65 5.83
N ASP A 35 3.78 21.20 5.09
CA ASP A 35 3.58 22.64 4.98
C ASP A 35 3.29 23.25 6.36
N ARG A 36 2.42 22.66 7.17
CA ARG A 36 2.14 23.11 8.54
C ARG A 36 3.38 23.13 9.43
N VAL A 37 4.18 22.07 9.37
CA VAL A 37 5.40 21.94 10.20
C VAL A 37 6.44 23.00 9.81
N MET A 38 6.55 23.32 8.53
CA MET A 38 7.50 24.33 8.05
C MET A 38 7.07 25.76 8.39
N ASP A 39 5.77 26.07 8.33
CA ASP A 39 5.26 27.42 8.48
C ASP A 39 5.05 27.87 9.93
N SER A 40 4.73 26.95 10.84
CA SER A 40 4.16 27.30 12.14
C SER A 40 5.12 27.31 13.31
N GLY A 41 6.38 26.99 13.11
CA GLY A 41 7.30 26.78 14.24
C GLY A 41 6.83 25.63 15.12
N ALA A 42 6.39 24.54 14.51
CA ALA A 42 5.87 23.36 15.18
C ALA A 42 6.80 22.90 16.33
N PRO A 43 6.23 22.43 17.45
CA PRO A 43 7.02 21.98 18.57
C PRO A 43 7.89 20.79 18.17
N SER A 44 9.16 20.81 18.53
CA SER A 44 10.08 19.69 18.29
C SER A 44 9.58 18.40 18.95
N GLY A 45 9.74 17.29 18.28
CA GLY A 45 9.28 15.99 18.78
C GLY A 45 9.40 14.88 17.75
N ILE A 46 8.93 13.69 18.14
CA ILE A 46 8.74 12.55 17.27
C ILE A 46 7.23 12.40 17.06
N TYR A 47 6.83 12.30 15.81
CA TYR A 47 5.43 12.26 15.42
C TYR A 47 5.16 11.07 14.51
N ASN A 48 4.17 10.25 14.87
CA ASN A 48 3.66 9.24 13.99
C ASN A 48 2.74 9.88 12.95
N ILE A 49 3.07 9.71 11.68
CA ILE A 49 2.26 10.22 10.58
C ILE A 49 1.58 9.02 9.94
N SER A 50 0.31 8.86 10.22
CA SER A 50 -0.50 7.70 9.83
C SER A 50 -1.98 8.03 9.86
N THR A 51 -2.81 7.12 9.36
CA THR A 51 -4.27 7.24 9.48
C THR A 51 -4.79 6.61 10.78
N GLY A 52 -4.03 5.70 11.38
CA GLY A 52 -4.46 4.88 12.51
C GLY A 52 -5.32 3.69 12.09
N GLU A 53 -5.53 3.48 10.80
CA GLU A 53 -6.35 2.40 10.26
C GLU A 53 -5.50 1.35 9.54
N GLY A 54 -5.74 0.09 9.86
CA GLY A 54 -5.02 -1.04 9.27
C GLY A 54 -5.80 -1.71 8.15
N HIS A 55 -5.16 -1.91 7.00
CA HIS A 55 -5.73 -2.57 5.84
C HIS A 55 -4.86 -3.74 5.38
N THR A 56 -5.50 -4.81 4.92
CA THR A 56 -4.83 -5.98 4.40
C THR A 56 -4.28 -5.75 3.00
N ILE A 57 -3.25 -6.49 2.62
CA ILE A 57 -2.74 -6.47 1.24
C ILE A 57 -3.79 -7.01 0.26
N LYS A 58 -4.69 -7.88 0.74
CA LYS A 58 -5.83 -8.39 -0.06
C LYS A 58 -6.81 -7.28 -0.44
N GLU A 59 -7.14 -6.36 0.48
CA GLU A 59 -8.03 -5.22 0.17
C GLU A 59 -7.45 -4.35 -0.95
N ILE A 60 -6.15 -4.09 -0.93
CA ILE A 60 -5.47 -3.38 -2.03
C ILE A 60 -5.63 -4.13 -3.35
N PHE A 61 -5.35 -5.44 -3.32
CA PHE A 61 -5.46 -6.28 -4.50
C PHE A 61 -6.87 -6.21 -5.12
N ASP A 62 -7.91 -6.30 -4.28
CA ASP A 62 -9.30 -6.24 -4.72
C ASP A 62 -9.66 -4.90 -5.36
N ILE A 63 -9.15 -3.80 -4.81
CA ILE A 63 -9.33 -2.47 -5.42
C ILE A 63 -8.66 -2.40 -6.79
N VAL A 64 -7.43 -2.95 -6.93
CA VAL A 64 -6.73 -2.97 -8.23
C VAL A 64 -7.46 -3.83 -9.25
N VAL A 65 -7.93 -5.02 -8.87
CA VAL A 65 -8.74 -5.91 -9.74
C VAL A 65 -10.01 -5.20 -10.21
N SER A 66 -10.72 -4.55 -9.27
CA SER A 66 -11.93 -3.78 -9.58
C SER A 66 -11.64 -2.61 -10.52
N HIS A 67 -10.57 -1.86 -10.29
CA HIS A 67 -10.15 -0.73 -11.11
C HIS A 67 -9.83 -1.15 -12.56
N LEU A 68 -9.15 -2.28 -12.73
CA LEU A 68 -8.82 -2.83 -14.05
C LEU A 68 -10.00 -3.53 -14.73
N GLY A 69 -11.15 -3.66 -14.06
CA GLY A 69 -12.35 -4.34 -14.59
C GLY A 69 -12.14 -5.84 -14.81
N LEU A 70 -11.21 -6.45 -14.10
CA LEU A 70 -10.87 -7.86 -14.28
C LEU A 70 -11.84 -8.77 -13.52
N ARG A 71 -12.05 -9.96 -14.08
CA ARG A 71 -12.66 -11.10 -13.39
C ARG A 71 -11.62 -12.20 -13.29
N LEU A 72 -11.42 -12.68 -12.08
CA LEU A 72 -10.46 -13.75 -11.80
C LEU A 72 -11.21 -15.07 -11.75
N ASP A 73 -10.69 -16.09 -12.41
CA ASP A 73 -11.26 -17.43 -12.39
C ASP A 73 -11.05 -18.13 -11.04
N GLU A 74 -9.97 -17.78 -10.35
CA GLU A 74 -9.62 -18.33 -9.05
C GLU A 74 -9.29 -17.20 -8.05
N PRO A 75 -9.53 -17.42 -6.74
CA PRO A 75 -9.16 -16.48 -5.72
C PRO A 75 -7.63 -16.31 -5.65
N VAL A 76 -7.17 -15.07 -5.40
CA VAL A 76 -5.75 -14.80 -5.21
C VAL A 76 -5.22 -15.57 -3.98
N PRO A 77 -4.07 -16.27 -4.10
CA PRO A 77 -3.45 -16.93 -2.95
C PRO A 77 -3.06 -15.91 -1.86
N ILE A 78 -3.33 -16.24 -0.61
CA ILE A 78 -2.85 -15.50 0.56
C ILE A 78 -1.73 -16.33 1.19
N VAL A 79 -0.57 -15.72 1.37
CA VAL A 79 0.61 -16.37 1.93
C VAL A 79 0.97 -15.74 3.27
N PRO A 80 1.41 -16.52 4.26
CA PRO A 80 1.86 -15.95 5.52
C PRO A 80 3.04 -15.00 5.29
N PRO A 81 3.23 -14.01 6.20
CA PRO A 81 4.41 -13.14 6.15
C PRO A 81 5.70 -13.96 6.26
N GLY A 82 6.77 -13.51 5.62
CA GLY A 82 8.09 -14.08 5.80
C GLY A 82 8.64 -13.86 7.20
N ASP A 83 9.72 -14.57 7.56
CA ASP A 83 10.31 -14.49 8.90
C ASP A 83 10.78 -13.06 9.27
N ASP A 84 11.13 -12.26 8.28
CA ASP A 84 11.57 -10.86 8.44
C ASP A 84 10.44 -9.84 8.26
N ASP A 85 9.20 -10.28 8.01
CA ASP A 85 8.07 -9.40 7.76
C ASP A 85 7.15 -9.31 8.99
N VAL A 86 6.80 -8.08 9.37
CA VAL A 86 5.91 -7.85 10.53
C VAL A 86 4.46 -8.06 10.09
N PRO A 87 3.68 -8.90 10.80
CA PRO A 87 2.29 -9.20 10.44
C PRO A 87 1.39 -7.96 10.37
N ALA A 88 1.56 -7.02 11.28
CA ALA A 88 0.77 -5.78 11.28
C ALA A 88 1.63 -4.58 11.68
N VAL A 89 1.49 -3.49 10.93
CA VAL A 89 2.05 -2.18 11.28
C VAL A 89 0.97 -1.13 11.10
N VAL A 90 0.45 -0.65 12.23
CA VAL A 90 -0.50 0.45 12.30
C VAL A 90 -0.01 1.36 13.43
N LEU A 91 0.21 2.63 13.13
CA LEU A 91 0.72 3.58 14.10
C LEU A 91 -0.44 4.34 14.75
N ASP A 92 -0.21 4.80 15.97
CA ASP A 92 -1.14 5.71 16.67
C ASP A 92 -0.80 7.17 16.29
N PRO A 93 -1.67 7.89 15.58
CA PRO A 93 -1.46 9.28 15.19
C PRO A 93 -1.88 10.31 16.27
N SER A 94 -2.46 9.89 17.39
CA SER A 94 -3.12 10.76 18.37
C SER A 94 -2.24 11.93 18.84
N GLU A 95 -0.95 11.70 19.06
CA GLU A 95 -0.03 12.76 19.50
C GLU A 95 0.22 13.79 18.38
N THR A 96 0.30 13.32 17.13
CA THR A 96 0.43 14.17 15.95
C THR A 96 -0.81 15.04 15.78
N GLU A 97 -1.99 14.44 15.85
CA GLU A 97 -3.28 15.12 15.76
C GLU A 97 -3.40 16.21 16.82
N ARG A 98 -3.13 15.86 18.06
CA ARG A 98 -3.26 16.78 19.20
C ARG A 98 -2.27 17.94 19.16
N ARG A 99 -1.00 17.69 18.79
CA ARG A 99 0.07 18.70 18.86
C ARG A 99 0.19 19.55 17.62
N LEU A 100 -0.14 19.00 16.46
CA LEU A 100 -0.02 19.67 15.17
C LEU A 100 -1.38 20.08 14.59
N ASP A 101 -2.48 19.82 15.31
CA ASP A 101 -3.86 20.10 14.87
C ASP A 101 -4.09 19.59 13.43
N TRP A 102 -3.66 18.35 13.18
CA TRP A 102 -3.72 17.71 11.88
C TRP A 102 -4.19 16.27 12.00
N GLN A 103 -4.97 15.84 11.03
CA GLN A 103 -5.37 14.44 10.85
C GLN A 103 -5.44 14.11 9.37
N ALA A 104 -5.28 12.83 9.04
CA ALA A 104 -5.52 12.34 7.68
C ALA A 104 -6.99 12.52 7.31
N LYS A 105 -7.26 12.98 6.09
CA LYS A 105 -8.60 13.30 5.58
C LYS A 105 -9.05 12.37 4.46
N ILE A 106 -8.07 11.81 3.74
CA ILE A 106 -8.30 11.00 2.55
C ILE A 106 -8.32 9.54 3.00
N GLY A 107 -9.47 8.89 2.84
CA GLY A 107 -9.64 7.50 3.24
C GLY A 107 -8.87 6.53 2.34
N PHE A 108 -8.65 5.32 2.84
CA PHE A 108 -7.86 4.26 2.21
C PHE A 108 -8.26 3.98 0.75
N GLU A 109 -9.54 3.75 0.49
CA GLU A 109 -10.01 3.40 -0.85
C GLU A 109 -9.75 4.53 -1.86
N GLU A 110 -9.98 5.77 -1.46
CA GLU A 110 -9.72 6.94 -2.29
C GLU A 110 -8.23 7.13 -2.55
N THR A 111 -7.38 6.92 -1.55
CA THR A 111 -5.90 6.93 -1.69
C THR A 111 -5.45 5.95 -2.76
N ILE A 112 -5.93 4.70 -2.73
CA ILE A 112 -5.55 3.69 -3.71
C ILE A 112 -6.09 4.05 -5.10
N ARG A 113 -7.34 4.53 -5.20
CA ARG A 113 -7.95 4.94 -6.48
C ARG A 113 -7.20 6.10 -7.15
N ARG A 114 -6.79 7.11 -6.38
CA ARG A 114 -5.98 8.23 -6.89
C ARG A 114 -4.65 7.76 -7.45
N MET A 115 -3.99 6.85 -6.75
CA MET A 115 -2.73 6.27 -7.22
C MET A 115 -2.92 5.49 -8.52
N LEU A 116 -4.00 4.70 -8.63
CA LEU A 116 -4.29 3.93 -9.84
C LEU A 116 -4.63 4.86 -11.02
N ALA A 117 -5.42 5.91 -10.81
CA ALA A 117 -5.70 6.91 -11.83
C ALA A 117 -4.41 7.61 -12.32
N TRP A 118 -3.48 7.88 -11.42
CA TRP A 118 -2.16 8.40 -11.79
C TRP A 118 -1.37 7.40 -12.64
N TYR A 119 -1.45 6.10 -12.35
CA TYR A 119 -0.80 5.08 -13.18
C TYR A 119 -1.42 4.96 -14.57
N ASP A 120 -2.73 5.15 -14.69
CA ASP A 120 -3.42 5.16 -15.99
C ASP A 120 -2.93 6.32 -16.89
N GLU A 121 -2.67 7.48 -16.28
CA GLU A 121 -2.26 8.68 -17.02
C GLU A 121 -0.76 8.68 -17.35
N TYR A 122 0.09 8.32 -16.38
CA TYR A 122 1.56 8.48 -16.52
C TYR A 122 2.31 7.15 -16.69
N GLY A 123 1.61 6.04 -16.54
CA GLY A 123 2.22 4.72 -16.58
C GLY A 123 3.00 4.38 -15.31
N VAL A 124 3.48 3.14 -15.26
CA VAL A 124 4.34 2.64 -14.19
C VAL A 124 5.59 2.05 -14.80
N THR A 125 6.72 2.70 -14.58
CA THR A 125 8.05 2.19 -14.95
C THR A 125 8.77 1.66 -13.72
N ASP A 126 9.73 0.77 -13.91
CA ASP A 126 10.68 0.32 -12.90
C ASP A 126 10.10 -0.08 -11.52
N VAL A 127 9.17 -1.01 -11.53
CA VAL A 127 8.62 -1.55 -10.28
C VAL A 127 9.67 -2.41 -9.59
N TYR A 128 10.18 -1.94 -8.46
CA TYR A 128 10.97 -2.77 -7.57
C TYR A 128 10.05 -3.76 -6.86
N SER A 129 10.22 -5.04 -7.17
CA SER A 129 9.47 -6.12 -6.54
C SER A 129 10.40 -6.98 -5.68
N HIS A 130 10.18 -6.98 -4.38
CA HIS A 130 10.75 -7.99 -3.48
C HIS A 130 10.21 -9.39 -3.80
N LEU A 131 9.13 -9.46 -4.54
CA LEU A 131 8.43 -10.66 -4.95
C LEU A 131 9.08 -11.26 -6.19
N LYS A 132 10.38 -11.52 -6.16
CA LYS A 132 10.94 -12.51 -7.06
C LYS A 132 10.38 -13.84 -6.62
N ALA A 133 9.33 -14.26 -7.30
CA ALA A 133 8.68 -15.52 -7.05
C ALA A 133 9.70 -16.65 -7.07
N GLY A 134 10.04 -17.14 -5.91
CA GLY A 134 10.61 -18.47 -5.71
C GLY A 134 9.54 -19.53 -5.90
N LEU A 135 8.69 -19.41 -6.93
CA LEU A 135 7.70 -20.41 -7.30
C LEU A 135 8.16 -21.06 -8.61
N GLY A 136 8.82 -22.21 -8.47
CA GLY A 136 8.93 -23.17 -9.57
C GLY A 136 10.34 -23.45 -10.07
N GLN A 137 11.22 -23.95 -9.21
CA GLN A 137 12.09 -25.03 -9.66
C GLN A 137 11.57 -26.33 -9.05
N ALA A 138 10.49 -26.84 -9.67
CA ALA A 138 10.20 -28.24 -9.57
C ALA A 138 11.42 -28.96 -10.15
N SER A 139 12.14 -29.65 -9.27
CA SER A 139 13.20 -30.58 -9.62
C SER A 139 12.73 -31.47 -10.77
N ARG A 140 13.32 -31.32 -11.94
CA ARG A 140 13.38 -32.43 -12.88
C ARG A 140 14.40 -33.38 -12.32
N GLY A 141 13.92 -34.49 -11.79
CA GLY A 141 14.74 -35.62 -11.45
C GLY A 141 15.36 -36.25 -12.70
N GLU A 142 16.59 -36.63 -12.58
CA GLU A 142 17.16 -37.85 -13.12
C GLU A 142 17.76 -38.64 -11.96
#